data_21341ea9121b7e97d1923bee4f609b70
#
_entry.id   21341ea9121b7e97d1923bee4f609b70
#
_cell.length_a   1.000
_cell.length_b   1.000
_cell.length_c   1.000
_cell.angle_alpha   90.00
_cell.angle_beta   90.00
_cell.angle_gamma   90.00
#
_symmetry.space_group_name_H-M   'P 1'
#
loop_
_entity.id
_entity.type
_entity.pdbx_description
1 polymer ?
#
loop_
_entity_poly.entity_id
_entity_poly.type
_entity_poly.pdbx_seq_one_letter_code
_entity_poly.pdbx_strand_id
1 'polypeptide(L)'
;MPEDIQVINVYINSYGGEVAEGLAIRSALKRHKAKVRTYCDGFAASIASVIFSAGDERIMSNASLLFIHNAWSFASGDAAAMNKAAEDLAKITQASIEAYKEVVNLSEEKLKELMDAETWLSPAECIEMGFATQIVSDSNSNPAQSAQKAIQQILLANQREAIEKLEPPETTEPAEKTNVMFEILKNL
;
A
#
# COMPACT_ATOMS: atom_id res chain seq x y z
N MET A 1 7.51 16.00 18.76
CA MET A 1 8.62 16.70 18.08
C MET A 1 8.81 18.05 18.75
N PRO A 2 10.06 18.60 18.87
CA PRO A 2 10.29 19.91 19.46
C PRO A 2 9.51 21.01 18.72
N GLU A 3 8.98 21.99 19.44
CA GLU A 3 8.08 23.03 18.89
C GLU A 3 8.83 24.14 18.10
N ASP A 4 10.13 24.22 18.21
CA ASP A 4 10.99 25.24 17.60
C ASP A 4 11.60 24.81 16.24
N ILE A 5 11.34 23.59 15.78
CA ILE A 5 11.81 23.12 14.48
C ILE A 5 11.12 23.89 13.35
N GLN A 6 11.93 24.42 12.42
CA GLN A 6 11.42 25.17 11.26
C GLN A 6 11.15 24.28 10.03
N VAL A 7 11.89 23.17 9.88
CA VAL A 7 11.78 22.24 8.75
C VAL A 7 11.91 20.80 9.23
N ILE A 8 11.05 19.94 8.74
CA ILE A 8 11.12 18.48 8.91
C ILE A 8 11.40 17.88 7.55
N ASN A 9 12.51 17.17 7.41
CA ASN A 9 12.82 16.39 6.22
C ASN A 9 12.49 14.90 6.51
N VAL A 10 11.69 14.30 5.64
CA VAL A 10 11.28 12.89 5.71
C VAL A 10 11.79 12.19 4.46
N TYR A 11 12.76 11.31 4.62
CA TYR A 11 13.33 10.52 3.54
C TYR A 11 12.63 9.16 3.47
N ILE A 12 12.12 8.81 2.28
CA ILE A 12 11.27 7.65 2.08
C ILE A 12 11.90 6.73 1.04
N ASN A 13 12.11 5.48 1.47
CA ASN A 13 12.38 4.34 0.62
C ASN A 13 11.68 3.13 1.27
N SER A 14 10.42 2.86 0.85
CA SER A 14 9.55 1.90 1.53
C SER A 14 8.52 1.30 0.57
N TYR A 15 8.24 0.03 0.76
CA TYR A 15 7.16 -0.69 0.06
C TYR A 15 5.77 -0.50 0.71
N GLY A 16 5.70 0.19 1.84
CA GLY A 16 4.47 0.38 2.59
C GLY A 16 4.40 -0.48 3.85
N GLY A 17 3.21 -0.88 4.23
CA GLY A 17 2.93 -1.64 5.45
C GLY A 17 1.53 -1.35 5.98
N GLU A 18 1.40 -1.20 7.31
CA GLU A 18 0.12 -0.99 7.98
C GLU A 18 -0.48 0.38 7.66
N VAL A 19 -1.71 0.37 7.13
CA VAL A 19 -2.40 1.60 6.67
C VAL A 19 -2.67 2.54 7.85
N ALA A 20 -3.10 2.02 8.99
CA ALA A 20 -3.40 2.82 10.17
C ALA A 20 -2.17 3.60 10.66
N GLU A 21 -1.01 2.97 10.70
CA GLU A 21 0.25 3.59 11.11
C GLU A 21 0.68 4.68 10.12
N GLY A 22 0.57 4.41 8.83
CA GLY A 22 0.92 5.40 7.81
C GLY A 22 0.00 6.63 7.83
N LEU A 23 -1.29 6.44 8.01
CA LEU A 23 -2.25 7.54 8.19
C LEU A 23 -1.95 8.35 9.46
N ALA A 24 -1.55 7.69 10.56
CA ALA A 24 -1.16 8.37 11.79
C ALA A 24 0.11 9.20 11.61
N ILE A 25 1.14 8.66 10.91
CA ILE A 25 2.38 9.37 10.57
C ILE A 25 2.06 10.60 9.71
N ARG A 26 1.28 10.41 8.62
CA ARG A 26 0.85 11.52 7.76
C ARG A 26 0.15 12.62 8.57
N SER A 27 -0.80 12.23 9.41
CA SER A 27 -1.55 13.18 10.23
C SER A 27 -0.67 13.92 11.24
N ALA A 28 0.35 13.26 11.81
CA ALA A 28 1.30 13.90 12.70
C ALA A 28 2.16 14.94 11.96
N LEU A 29 2.63 14.64 10.75
CA LEU A 29 3.37 15.56 9.89
C LEU A 29 2.51 16.77 9.51
N LYS A 30 1.29 16.54 9.05
CA LYS A 30 0.35 17.62 8.63
C LYS A 30 -0.06 18.56 9.76
N ARG A 31 -0.08 18.09 11.01
CA ARG A 31 -0.39 18.94 12.17
C ARG A 31 0.80 19.73 12.69
N HIS A 32 2.02 19.43 12.26
CA HIS A 32 3.20 20.11 12.74
C HIS A 32 3.30 21.52 12.11
N LYS A 33 3.79 22.49 12.89
CA LYS A 33 3.93 23.90 12.42
C LYS A 33 5.12 24.11 11.48
N ALA A 34 6.13 23.23 11.56
CA ALA A 34 7.28 23.26 10.67
C ALA A 34 6.90 22.94 9.24
N LYS A 35 7.63 23.50 8.29
CA LYS A 35 7.54 23.11 6.88
C LYS A 35 7.98 21.65 6.72
N VAL A 36 7.15 20.80 6.13
CA VAL A 36 7.45 19.40 5.88
C VAL A 36 7.96 19.22 4.45
N ARG A 37 9.11 18.58 4.31
CA ARG A 37 9.67 18.15 3.03
C ARG A 37 9.73 16.63 3.02
N THR A 38 9.08 16.01 2.06
CA THR A 38 9.16 14.57 1.84
C THR A 38 10.03 14.28 0.62
N TYR A 39 10.93 13.32 0.77
CA TYR A 39 11.86 12.90 -0.28
C TYR A 39 11.58 11.44 -0.61
N CYS A 40 11.33 11.13 -1.88
CA CYS A 40 11.30 9.77 -2.38
C CYS A 40 12.66 9.46 -3.02
N ASP A 41 13.52 8.77 -2.28
CA ASP A 41 14.89 8.46 -2.71
C ASP A 41 15.00 7.15 -3.50
N GLY A 42 14.01 6.27 -3.38
CA GLY A 42 13.87 5.03 -4.12
C GLY A 42 12.40 4.78 -4.40
N PHE A 43 11.70 4.16 -3.48
CA PHE A 43 10.28 3.87 -3.63
C PHE A 43 9.46 4.49 -2.50
N ALA A 44 8.33 5.06 -2.88
CA ALA A 44 7.24 5.37 -1.97
C ALA A 44 6.02 4.57 -2.42
N ALA A 45 5.90 3.31 -1.94
CA ALA A 45 4.87 2.40 -2.38
C ALA A 45 3.77 2.23 -1.33
N SER A 46 2.53 2.02 -1.81
CA SER A 46 1.37 1.75 -0.95
C SER A 46 1.20 2.88 0.09
N ILE A 47 1.04 2.56 1.37
CA ILE A 47 0.86 3.57 2.43
C ILE A 47 2.05 4.53 2.56
N ALA A 48 3.25 4.18 2.09
CA ALA A 48 4.39 5.10 2.07
C ALA A 48 4.16 6.26 1.09
N SER A 49 3.40 6.07 0.01
CA SER A 49 3.01 7.13 -0.91
C SER A 49 2.00 8.11 -0.27
N VAL A 50 1.17 7.61 0.64
CA VAL A 50 0.28 8.44 1.47
C VAL A 50 1.10 9.27 2.45
N ILE A 51 2.15 8.71 3.08
CA ILE A 51 3.07 9.47 3.92
C ILE A 51 3.80 10.54 3.09
N PHE A 52 4.25 10.20 1.87
CA PHE A 52 4.89 11.13 0.95
C PHE A 52 3.99 12.34 0.65
N SER A 53 2.68 12.13 0.53
CA SER A 53 1.70 13.21 0.30
C SER A 53 1.57 14.22 1.46
N ALA A 54 2.17 13.94 2.63
CA ALA A 54 2.15 14.87 3.75
C ALA A 54 3.05 16.10 3.54
N GLY A 55 4.02 16.02 2.63
CA GLY A 55 4.97 17.09 2.38
C GLY A 55 4.33 18.34 1.78
N ASP A 56 4.73 19.51 2.29
CA ASP A 56 4.49 20.79 1.62
C ASP A 56 5.34 20.89 0.34
N GLU A 57 6.55 20.35 0.41
CA GLU A 57 7.41 20.06 -0.74
C GLU A 57 7.58 18.54 -0.84
N ARG A 58 7.21 17.97 -1.99
CA ARG A 58 7.27 16.55 -2.29
C ARG A 58 8.27 16.32 -3.40
N ILE A 59 9.45 15.86 -3.01
CA ILE A 59 10.64 15.82 -3.84
C ILE A 59 10.92 14.38 -4.24
N MET A 60 11.06 14.13 -5.53
CA MET A 60 11.41 12.82 -6.05
C MET A 60 12.81 12.82 -6.65
N SER A 61 13.61 11.79 -6.39
CA SER A 61 14.79 11.48 -7.18
C SER A 61 14.36 11.10 -8.61
N ASN A 62 15.15 11.45 -9.61
CA ASN A 62 14.87 11.08 -11.01
C ASN A 62 14.82 9.54 -11.24
N ALA A 63 15.36 8.76 -10.32
CA ALA A 63 15.38 7.30 -10.33
C ALA A 63 14.36 6.66 -9.36
N SER A 64 13.51 7.46 -8.73
CA SER A 64 12.51 6.96 -7.78
C SER A 64 11.18 6.63 -8.44
N LEU A 65 10.33 5.92 -7.71
CA LEU A 65 8.97 5.56 -8.16
C LEU A 65 7.97 5.72 -7.04
N LEU A 66 6.77 6.14 -7.40
CA LEU A 66 5.60 6.12 -6.53
C LEU A 66 4.69 4.96 -6.96
N PHE A 67 4.11 4.23 -6.00
CA PHE A 67 3.15 3.18 -6.28
C PHE A 67 1.87 3.40 -5.46
N ILE A 68 0.74 3.41 -6.18
CA ILE A 68 -0.58 3.57 -5.58
C ILE A 68 -1.47 2.39 -5.92
N HIS A 69 -2.19 1.91 -4.93
CA HIS A 69 -3.16 0.82 -5.05
C HIS A 69 -4.19 0.87 -3.91
N ASN A 70 -5.22 0.06 -4.03
CA ASN A 70 -6.22 -0.10 -2.99
C ASN A 70 -5.65 -0.82 -1.75
N ALA A 71 -6.25 -0.58 -0.60
CA ALA A 71 -5.96 -1.37 0.59
C ALA A 71 -6.36 -2.83 0.33
N TRP A 72 -5.54 -3.76 0.82
CA TRP A 72 -5.80 -5.18 0.70
C TRP A 72 -5.60 -5.89 2.03
N SER A 73 -6.28 -7.02 2.20
CA SER A 73 -6.16 -7.87 3.39
C SER A 73 -6.61 -9.28 3.06
N PHE A 74 -6.30 -10.21 3.96
CA PHE A 74 -6.88 -11.55 3.93
C PHE A 74 -8.11 -11.59 4.82
N ALA A 75 -9.15 -12.27 4.33
CA ALA A 75 -10.35 -12.52 5.11
C ALA A 75 -10.79 -13.98 4.90
N SER A 76 -11.32 -14.59 5.96
CA SER A 76 -11.90 -15.93 5.91
C SER A 76 -13.19 -15.97 6.71
N GLY A 77 -14.16 -16.77 6.28
CA GLY A 77 -15.44 -16.88 6.93
C GLY A 77 -16.57 -17.18 5.95
N ASP A 78 -17.80 -16.98 6.36
CA ASP A 78 -18.97 -17.11 5.51
C ASP A 78 -19.17 -15.88 4.60
N ALA A 79 -20.21 -15.89 3.77
CA ALA A 79 -20.50 -14.80 2.83
C ALA A 79 -20.69 -13.45 3.54
N ALA A 80 -21.27 -13.44 4.74
CA ALA A 80 -21.47 -12.20 5.50
C ALA A 80 -20.15 -11.62 5.98
N ALA A 81 -19.22 -12.47 6.45
CA ALA A 81 -17.87 -12.06 6.85
C ALA A 81 -17.07 -11.51 5.67
N MET A 82 -17.16 -12.16 4.50
CA MET A 82 -16.50 -11.69 3.28
C MET A 82 -17.02 -10.32 2.83
N ASN A 83 -18.34 -10.14 2.79
CA ASN A 83 -18.95 -8.86 2.44
C ASN A 83 -18.52 -7.74 3.42
N LYS A 84 -18.52 -8.05 4.71
CA LYS A 84 -18.06 -7.10 5.74
C LYS A 84 -16.60 -6.69 5.56
N ALA A 85 -15.72 -7.64 5.27
CA ALA A 85 -14.30 -7.36 5.00
C ALA A 85 -14.12 -6.47 3.76
N ALA A 86 -14.87 -6.73 2.68
CA ALA A 86 -14.84 -5.91 1.48
C ALA A 86 -15.31 -4.46 1.75
N GLU A 87 -16.38 -4.27 2.51
CA GLU A 87 -16.85 -2.94 2.91
C GLU A 87 -15.82 -2.19 3.76
N ASP A 88 -15.15 -2.88 4.67
CA ASP A 88 -14.11 -2.27 5.52
C ASP A 88 -12.87 -1.87 4.71
N LEU A 89 -12.42 -2.72 3.78
CA LEU A 89 -11.33 -2.40 2.85
C LEU A 89 -11.67 -1.19 1.97
N ALA A 90 -12.90 -1.08 1.50
CA ALA A 90 -13.35 0.08 0.73
C ALA A 90 -13.23 1.38 1.55
N LYS A 91 -13.60 1.36 2.84
CA LYS A 91 -13.46 2.52 3.75
C LYS A 91 -12.00 2.87 4.00
N ILE A 92 -11.14 1.87 4.19
CA ILE A 92 -9.70 2.05 4.38
C ILE A 92 -9.06 2.66 3.12
N THR A 93 -9.45 2.15 1.94
CA THR A 93 -9.02 2.71 0.64
C THR A 93 -9.46 4.17 0.51
N GLN A 94 -10.70 4.51 0.88
CA GLN A 94 -11.21 5.88 0.80
C GLN A 94 -10.37 6.85 1.65
N ALA A 95 -9.85 6.42 2.81
CA ALA A 95 -8.98 7.27 3.62
C ALA A 95 -7.68 7.64 2.89
N SER A 96 -7.12 6.73 2.09
CA SER A 96 -5.95 7.03 1.25
C SER A 96 -6.31 7.96 0.09
N ILE A 97 -7.48 7.77 -0.52
CA ILE A 97 -8.00 8.64 -1.58
C ILE A 97 -8.13 10.08 -1.06
N GLU A 98 -8.74 10.29 0.11
CA GLU A 98 -8.87 11.63 0.70
C GLU A 98 -7.49 12.27 0.97
N ALA A 99 -6.51 11.47 1.39
CA ALA A 99 -5.15 11.98 1.57
C ALA A 99 -4.50 12.44 0.25
N TYR A 100 -4.72 11.72 -0.86
CA TYR A 100 -4.19 12.11 -2.17
C TYR A 100 -4.91 13.32 -2.75
N LYS A 101 -6.22 13.42 -2.59
CA LYS A 101 -7.04 14.57 -3.09
C LYS A 101 -6.56 15.92 -2.57
N GLU A 102 -5.86 15.97 -1.43
CA GLU A 102 -5.28 17.22 -0.93
C GLU A 102 -4.12 17.74 -1.80
N VAL A 103 -3.51 16.89 -2.63
CA VAL A 103 -2.26 17.22 -3.34
C VAL A 103 -2.31 17.01 -4.85
N VAL A 104 -3.17 16.09 -5.35
CA VAL A 104 -3.24 15.74 -6.77
C VAL A 104 -4.16 16.69 -7.56
N ASN A 105 -3.89 16.80 -8.87
CA ASN A 105 -4.69 17.55 -9.83
C ASN A 105 -5.66 16.63 -10.62
N LEU A 106 -6.14 15.55 -9.97
CA LEU A 106 -6.97 14.52 -10.59
C LEU A 106 -8.38 14.54 -10.01
N SER A 107 -9.37 14.11 -10.79
CA SER A 107 -10.68 13.78 -10.25
C SER A 107 -10.59 12.51 -9.37
N GLU A 108 -11.56 12.34 -8.47
CA GLU A 108 -11.62 11.16 -7.61
C GLU A 108 -11.77 9.88 -8.44
N GLU A 109 -12.56 9.92 -9.52
CA GLU A 109 -12.75 8.81 -10.45
C GLU A 109 -11.44 8.40 -11.09
N LYS A 110 -10.64 9.38 -11.57
CA LYS A 110 -9.34 9.11 -12.18
C LYS A 110 -8.33 8.54 -11.19
N LEU A 111 -8.36 9.04 -9.95
CA LEU A 111 -7.52 8.52 -8.89
C LEU A 111 -7.89 7.06 -8.54
N LYS A 112 -9.19 6.75 -8.47
CA LYS A 112 -9.68 5.37 -8.28
C LYS A 112 -9.24 4.45 -9.40
N GLU A 113 -9.39 4.86 -10.67
CA GLU A 113 -8.89 4.08 -11.82
C GLU A 113 -7.41 3.72 -11.69
N LEU A 114 -6.57 4.67 -11.30
CA LEU A 114 -5.14 4.45 -11.12
C LEU A 114 -4.85 3.49 -9.95
N MET A 115 -5.60 3.58 -8.87
CA MET A 115 -5.46 2.70 -7.72
C MET A 115 -5.95 1.27 -8.03
N ASP A 116 -7.07 1.14 -8.75
CA ASP A 116 -7.61 -0.14 -9.22
C ASP A 116 -6.64 -0.86 -10.18
N ALA A 117 -5.91 -0.07 -10.98
CA ALA A 117 -4.89 -0.56 -11.90
C ALA A 117 -3.53 -0.84 -11.25
N GLU A 118 -3.39 -0.65 -9.93
CA GLU A 118 -2.12 -0.85 -9.20
C GLU A 118 -0.95 -0.12 -9.89
N THR A 119 -1.04 1.22 -9.94
CA THR A 119 -0.21 2.02 -10.84
C THR A 119 1.12 2.42 -10.23
N TRP A 120 2.20 2.16 -10.96
CA TRP A 120 3.51 2.76 -10.74
C TRP A 120 3.62 4.07 -11.50
N LEU A 121 4.07 5.11 -10.82
CA LEU A 121 4.23 6.46 -11.36
C LEU A 121 5.71 6.86 -11.34
N SER A 122 6.19 7.30 -12.50
CA SER A 122 7.49 7.95 -12.63
C SER A 122 7.49 9.34 -12.01
N PRO A 123 8.66 9.94 -11.75
CA PRO A 123 8.73 11.31 -11.25
C PRO A 123 8.04 12.35 -12.14
N ALA A 124 8.13 12.18 -13.47
CA ALA A 124 7.48 13.09 -14.43
C ALA A 124 5.95 13.02 -14.34
N GLU A 125 5.38 11.81 -14.29
CA GLU A 125 3.94 11.58 -14.09
C GLU A 125 3.48 12.11 -12.73
N CYS A 126 4.30 11.94 -11.68
CA CYS A 126 4.00 12.50 -10.35
C CYS A 126 3.94 14.02 -10.35
N ILE A 127 4.80 14.71 -11.11
CA ILE A 127 4.71 16.18 -11.29
C ILE A 127 3.42 16.55 -12.03
N GLU A 128 3.14 15.89 -13.15
CA GLU A 128 1.96 16.17 -13.98
C GLU A 128 0.67 16.01 -13.18
N MET A 129 0.57 14.92 -12.42
CA MET A 129 -0.61 14.60 -11.63
C MET A 129 -0.69 15.31 -10.27
N GLY A 130 0.37 16.02 -9.85
CA GLY A 130 0.42 16.76 -8.60
C GLY A 130 0.89 15.96 -7.38
N PHE A 131 1.25 14.68 -7.53
CA PHE A 131 1.82 13.90 -6.42
C PHE A 131 3.16 14.47 -5.94
N ALA A 132 3.99 14.95 -6.85
CA ALA A 132 5.26 15.58 -6.55
C ALA A 132 5.26 17.08 -6.89
N THR A 133 6.15 17.84 -6.23
CA THR A 133 6.36 19.27 -6.48
C THR A 133 7.69 19.56 -7.16
N GLN A 134 8.64 18.62 -7.06
CA GLN A 134 9.98 18.79 -7.57
C GLN A 134 10.63 17.43 -7.90
N ILE A 135 11.47 17.43 -8.94
CA ILE A 135 12.40 16.33 -9.24
C ILE A 135 13.82 16.81 -9.00
N VAL A 136 14.61 16.02 -8.28
CA VAL A 136 16.06 16.25 -8.13
C VAL A 136 16.81 15.26 -9.01
N SER A 137 17.71 15.75 -9.83
CA SER A 137 18.57 14.92 -10.68
C SER A 137 19.81 14.51 -9.91
N ASP A 138 19.91 13.23 -9.58
CA ASP A 138 21.22 12.64 -9.38
C ASP A 138 21.83 12.50 -10.77
N SER A 139 22.95 13.08 -10.99
CA SER A 139 23.50 13.37 -12.33
C SER A 139 23.79 12.15 -13.22
N ASN A 140 23.26 10.94 -12.94
CA ASN A 140 23.57 9.74 -13.75
C ASN A 140 22.64 8.51 -13.65
N SER A 141 21.37 8.55 -13.34
CA SER A 141 20.60 7.29 -13.36
C SER A 141 19.19 7.40 -13.95
N ASN A 142 18.92 6.63 -15.01
CA ASN A 142 17.56 6.25 -15.40
C ASN A 142 17.13 5.00 -14.60
N PRO A 143 15.96 4.97 -14.00
CA PRO A 143 15.45 3.76 -13.34
C PRO A 143 15.26 2.67 -14.40
N ALA A 144 15.99 1.58 -14.24
CA ALA A 144 15.86 0.45 -15.17
C ALA A 144 14.49 -0.22 -15.00
N GLN A 145 13.81 -0.56 -16.10
CA GLN A 145 12.58 -1.36 -16.10
C GLN A 145 12.71 -2.70 -15.33
N SER A 146 13.95 -3.18 -15.15
CA SER A 146 14.27 -4.35 -14.34
C SER A 146 13.94 -4.17 -12.86
N ALA A 147 14.06 -2.95 -12.31
CA ALA A 147 13.72 -2.65 -10.92
C ALA A 147 12.20 -2.77 -10.69
N GLN A 148 11.38 -2.27 -11.60
CA GLN A 148 9.91 -2.38 -11.53
C GLN A 148 9.47 -3.85 -11.49
N LYS A 149 10.04 -4.70 -12.37
CA LYS A 149 9.73 -6.14 -12.38
C LYS A 149 10.20 -6.85 -11.12
N ALA A 150 11.39 -6.51 -10.61
CA ALA A 150 11.91 -7.10 -9.38
C ALA A 150 11.01 -6.77 -8.16
N ILE A 151 10.50 -5.54 -8.08
CA ILE A 151 9.63 -5.10 -6.99
C ILE A 151 8.27 -5.77 -7.07
N GLN A 152 7.67 -5.81 -8.27
CA GLN A 152 6.41 -6.51 -8.48
C GLN A 152 6.53 -7.99 -8.07
N GLN A 153 7.68 -8.63 -8.36
CA GLN A 153 7.97 -9.98 -7.91
C GLN A 153 8.09 -10.09 -6.38
N ILE A 154 8.73 -9.11 -5.72
CA ILE A 154 8.85 -9.08 -4.26
C ILE A 154 7.49 -8.89 -3.59
N LEU A 155 6.66 -7.98 -4.10
CA LEU A 155 5.29 -7.77 -3.59
C LEU A 155 4.44 -9.03 -3.74
N LEU A 156 4.50 -9.69 -4.91
CA LEU A 156 3.81 -10.95 -5.16
C LEU A 156 4.35 -12.10 -4.27
N ALA A 157 5.66 -12.13 -4.02
CA ALA A 157 6.27 -13.12 -3.14
C ALA A 157 5.83 -12.93 -1.68
N ASN A 158 5.80 -11.70 -1.20
CA ASN A 158 5.32 -11.36 0.15
C ASN A 158 3.83 -11.70 0.32
N GLN A 159 3.01 -11.45 -0.72
CA GLN A 159 1.61 -11.87 -0.73
C GLN A 159 1.47 -13.40 -0.64
N ARG A 160 2.26 -14.15 -1.41
CA ARG A 160 2.27 -15.63 -1.38
C ARG A 160 2.71 -16.18 -0.04
N GLU A 161 3.78 -15.64 0.55
CA GLU A 161 4.28 -16.04 1.88
C GLU A 161 3.23 -15.78 2.98
N ALA A 162 2.49 -14.67 2.88
CA ALA A 162 1.40 -14.38 3.79
C ALA A 162 0.22 -15.36 3.61
N ILE A 163 -0.08 -15.79 2.37
CA ILE A 163 -1.10 -16.82 2.08
C ILE A 163 -0.66 -18.17 2.64
N GLU A 164 0.59 -18.58 2.41
CA GLU A 164 1.14 -19.84 2.88
C GLU A 164 1.12 -19.96 4.42
N LYS A 165 1.34 -18.83 5.12
CA LYS A 165 1.22 -18.77 6.60
C LYS A 165 -0.21 -18.87 7.12
N LEU A 166 -1.22 -18.67 6.26
CA LEU A 166 -2.64 -18.78 6.59
C LEU A 166 -3.24 -20.15 6.22
N GLU A 167 -2.55 -20.96 5.42
CA GLU A 167 -2.96 -22.33 5.19
C GLU A 167 -2.78 -23.12 6.50
N PRO A 168 -3.82 -23.83 7.00
CA PRO A 168 -3.66 -24.67 8.17
C PRO A 168 -2.59 -25.72 7.87
N PRO A 169 -1.75 -26.11 8.85
CA PRO A 169 -0.73 -27.12 8.65
C PRO A 169 -1.39 -28.38 8.06
N GLU A 170 -0.80 -28.92 6.98
CA GLU A 170 -1.24 -30.17 6.40
C GLU A 170 -1.38 -31.21 7.53
N THR A 171 -2.60 -31.63 7.78
CA THR A 171 -2.85 -32.74 8.69
C THR A 171 -2.32 -34.00 8.03
N THR A 172 -1.10 -34.35 8.35
CA THR A 172 -0.52 -35.65 8.03
C THR A 172 -1.10 -36.69 8.96
N GLU A 173 -2.38 -37.04 8.78
CA GLU A 173 -2.92 -38.34 9.13
C GLU A 173 -4.24 -38.53 8.35
N PRO A 174 -4.41 -39.61 7.60
CA PRO A 174 -5.72 -39.96 7.06
C PRO A 174 -6.59 -40.36 8.23
N ALA A 175 -7.52 -39.48 8.64
CA ALA A 175 -8.60 -39.90 9.52
C ALA A 175 -9.31 -41.10 8.86
N GLU A 176 -9.23 -42.27 9.47
CA GLU A 176 -10.07 -43.43 9.16
C GLU A 176 -11.52 -42.93 9.10
N LYS A 177 -12.06 -42.84 7.89
CA LYS A 177 -13.47 -42.57 7.68
C LYS A 177 -14.24 -43.79 8.21
N THR A 178 -14.49 -43.79 9.49
CA THR A 178 -15.47 -44.72 10.10
C THR A 178 -16.81 -44.37 9.45
N ASN A 179 -17.25 -45.23 8.57
CA ASN A 179 -18.46 -45.06 7.79
C ASN A 179 -19.67 -45.28 8.71
N VAL A 180 -19.97 -44.29 9.55
CA VAL A 180 -21.08 -44.26 10.52
C VAL A 180 -22.40 -44.56 9.82
N MET A 181 -22.53 -44.29 8.55
CA MET A 181 -23.72 -44.57 7.75
C MET A 181 -23.90 -46.06 7.46
N PHE A 182 -22.80 -46.87 7.48
CA PHE A 182 -22.86 -48.30 7.26
C PHE A 182 -23.25 -49.06 8.51
N GLU A 183 -22.94 -48.54 9.69
CA GLU A 183 -23.36 -49.12 10.97
C GLU A 183 -24.85 -48.88 11.27
N ILE A 184 -25.40 -47.76 10.84
CA ILE A 184 -26.83 -47.46 11.02
C ILE A 184 -27.72 -48.37 10.16
N LEU A 185 -27.26 -48.77 8.97
CA LEU A 185 -28.03 -49.65 8.06
C LEU A 185 -27.98 -51.14 8.43
N LYS A 186 -27.10 -51.57 9.34
CA LYS A 186 -27.06 -52.94 9.83
C LYS A 186 -28.03 -53.23 10.96
N ASN A 187 -28.62 -52.23 11.56
CA ASN A 187 -29.54 -52.34 12.71
C ASN A 187 -31.00 -51.95 12.36
N LEU A 188 -31.33 -51.87 11.07
CA LEU A 188 -32.70 -51.81 10.53
C LEU A 188 -33.02 -53.13 9.81
#